data_ac4180c6de1e6a0f72a765f0bc44c4f1
#
_entry.id   ac4180c6de1e6a0f72a765f0bc44c4f1
#
_cell.length_a   1.000
_cell.length_b   1.000
_cell.length_c   1.000
_cell.angle_alpha   90.00
_cell.angle_beta   90.00
_cell.angle_gamma   90.00
#
_symmetry.space_group_name_H-M   'P 1'
#
loop_
_entity.id
_entity.type
_entity.pdbx_description
1 polymer ?
#
loop_
_entity_poly.entity_id
_entity_poly.type
_entity_poly.pdbx_seq_one_letter_code
_entity_poly.pdbx_strand_id
1 'polypeptide(L)'
;MKFTRVVLCASAAIFSLLGSATAQETLKIAVPQRGAWDTSVSEIGDRAGIFKKHNVNVELLFTGGGAEAQGAIISGQLDMAVSVGVSTVLGIYSKGGPVRIFSAETTGQPDIYWFVLAQSPVKTIADLAGRTMGYSVSGSSSHAALLALLAQEKVDAKPTPVGGVTPSFTAGMTGQIDAAWSTIPIGLKEIDEGRVRVIARAADIKSLQGRTVRVNMTSAATLEKKKAAFDNYMAAYKETIEYMYSSPEALVTFAEIAKVPLSVAQKIPGLVPKSALNPDQIVGMDAIMAEAVATKFMAAPIPKEKIAELVQMKQQPKD
;
A
#
# COMPACT_ATOMS: atom_id res chain seq x y z
N MET A 1 -2.22 -7.08 91.01
CA MET A 1 -2.65 -6.11 89.97
C MET A 1 -1.86 -6.41 88.70
N LYS A 2 -2.50 -7.01 87.64
CA LYS A 2 -1.87 -7.38 86.39
C LYS A 2 -2.39 -6.42 85.36
N PHE A 3 -1.52 -5.60 84.76
CA PHE A 3 -1.86 -4.74 83.64
C PHE A 3 -1.63 -5.49 82.31
N THR A 4 -2.70 -5.77 81.61
CA THR A 4 -2.68 -6.38 80.23
C THR A 4 -2.57 -5.26 79.20
N ARG A 5 -1.47 -5.19 78.46
CA ARG A 5 -1.29 -4.28 77.30
C ARG A 5 -1.93 -4.92 76.11
N VAL A 6 -2.94 -4.26 75.58
CA VAL A 6 -3.53 -4.59 74.26
C VAL A 6 -2.69 -3.88 73.23
N VAL A 7 -2.04 -4.66 72.29
CA VAL A 7 -1.34 -4.16 71.15
C VAL A 7 -2.34 -4.18 69.99
N LEU A 8 -2.70 -2.99 69.51
CA LEU A 8 -3.55 -2.80 68.34
C LEU A 8 -2.67 -2.87 67.05
N CYS A 9 -2.71 -3.97 66.32
CA CYS A 9 -2.08 -4.08 65.00
C CYS A 9 -2.99 -3.42 63.95
N ALA A 10 -2.63 -2.22 63.52
CA ALA A 10 -3.24 -1.56 62.38
C ALA A 10 -2.61 -2.14 61.10
N SER A 11 -3.29 -3.08 60.43
CA SER A 11 -2.91 -3.59 59.10
C SER A 11 -3.31 -2.57 58.03
N ALA A 12 -2.36 -1.78 57.58
CA ALA A 12 -2.53 -0.92 56.39
C ALA A 12 -2.60 -1.79 55.15
N ALA A 13 -3.80 -2.00 54.59
CA ALA A 13 -4.00 -2.59 53.30
C ALA A 13 -3.58 -1.60 52.24
N ILE A 14 -2.36 -1.71 51.70
CA ILE A 14 -1.90 -1.02 50.52
C ILE A 14 -2.58 -1.73 49.34
N PHE A 15 -3.70 -1.19 48.88
CA PHE A 15 -4.28 -1.54 47.56
C PHE A 15 -3.33 -1.03 46.48
N SER A 16 -2.43 -1.91 46.03
CA SER A 16 -1.62 -1.68 44.84
C SER A 16 -2.58 -1.61 43.65
N LEU A 17 -2.86 -0.41 43.19
CA LEU A 17 -3.42 -0.15 41.86
C LEU A 17 -2.36 -0.59 40.81
N LEU A 18 -2.23 -1.88 40.60
CA LEU A 18 -1.61 -2.41 39.42
C LEU A 18 -2.54 -2.04 38.25
N GLY A 19 -2.34 -0.84 37.71
CA GLY A 19 -2.86 -0.53 36.37
C GLY A 19 -2.37 -1.62 35.46
N SER A 20 -3.29 -2.44 34.93
CA SER A 20 -2.97 -3.40 33.90
C SER A 20 -2.39 -2.63 32.72
N ALA A 21 -1.05 -2.58 32.64
CA ALA A 21 -0.39 -2.19 31.40
C ALA A 21 -0.85 -3.22 30.36
N THR A 22 -1.88 -2.88 29.59
CA THR A 22 -2.27 -3.70 28.44
C THR A 22 -1.03 -3.79 27.56
N ALA A 23 -0.49 -5.00 27.42
CA ALA A 23 0.66 -5.25 26.56
C ALA A 23 0.34 -4.67 25.18
N GLN A 24 1.25 -3.82 24.69
CA GLN A 24 1.10 -3.18 23.40
C GLN A 24 0.98 -4.26 22.34
N GLU A 25 -0.16 -4.29 21.62
CA GLU A 25 -0.44 -5.34 20.64
C GLU A 25 0.43 -5.14 19.40
N THR A 26 0.96 -6.22 18.86
CA THR A 26 1.78 -6.20 17.64
C THR A 26 0.96 -6.63 16.43
N LEU A 27 1.03 -5.83 15.36
CA LEU A 27 0.50 -6.15 14.05
C LEU A 27 1.64 -6.55 13.11
N LYS A 28 1.53 -7.74 12.53
CA LYS A 28 2.43 -8.25 11.49
C LYS A 28 1.94 -7.81 10.13
N ILE A 29 2.73 -7.00 9.44
CA ILE A 29 2.34 -6.28 8.23
C ILE A 29 3.10 -6.79 7.03
N ALA A 30 2.39 -7.27 6.01
CA ALA A 30 2.95 -7.53 4.69
C ALA A 30 3.07 -6.21 3.92
N VAL A 31 4.29 -5.85 3.54
CA VAL A 31 4.61 -4.66 2.74
C VAL A 31 5.07 -5.12 1.36
N PRO A 32 4.34 -4.82 0.27
CA PRO A 32 4.59 -5.41 -1.05
C PRO A 32 5.86 -4.90 -1.72
N GLN A 33 6.38 -3.76 -1.28
CA GLN A 33 7.62 -3.17 -1.84
C GLN A 33 8.28 -2.28 -0.81
N ARG A 34 9.57 -2.48 -0.57
CA ARG A 34 10.34 -1.58 0.27
C ARG A 34 10.87 -0.42 -0.54
N GLY A 35 10.78 0.80 0.02
CA GLY A 35 11.39 2.00 -0.54
C GLY A 35 10.55 2.72 -1.59
N ALA A 36 9.28 2.35 -1.83
CA ALA A 36 8.31 3.22 -2.48
C ALA A 36 7.67 4.14 -1.42
N TRP A 37 7.22 5.33 -1.83
CA TRP A 37 6.75 6.35 -0.89
C TRP A 37 5.49 5.91 -0.13
N ASP A 38 4.50 5.40 -0.85
CA ASP A 38 3.23 4.92 -0.30
C ASP A 38 3.41 3.74 0.65
N THR A 39 4.26 2.78 0.29
CA THR A 39 4.51 1.59 1.13
C THR A 39 5.40 1.87 2.33
N SER A 40 6.07 3.03 2.38
CA SER A 40 6.98 3.40 3.47
C SER A 40 6.29 4.02 4.69
N VAL A 41 4.97 4.29 4.63
CA VAL A 41 4.23 4.91 5.74
C VAL A 41 4.47 4.17 7.05
N SER A 42 4.28 2.84 7.07
CA SER A 42 4.46 2.06 8.30
C SER A 42 5.92 2.07 8.80
N GLU A 43 6.93 2.00 7.91
CA GLU A 43 8.33 2.01 8.32
C GLU A 43 8.77 3.41 8.81
N ILE A 44 8.31 4.48 8.18
CA ILE A 44 8.59 5.86 8.63
C ILE A 44 7.95 6.12 9.98
N GLY A 45 6.69 5.76 10.17
CA GLY A 45 5.97 5.97 11.43
C GLY A 45 6.53 5.14 12.59
N ASP A 46 7.01 3.93 12.31
CA ASP A 46 7.68 3.09 13.31
C ASP A 46 9.00 3.71 13.75
N ARG A 47 9.86 4.10 12.80
CA ARG A 47 11.15 4.78 13.09
C ARG A 47 10.96 6.11 13.82
N ALA A 48 9.89 6.84 13.52
CA ALA A 48 9.52 8.08 14.21
C ALA A 48 8.86 7.86 15.58
N GLY A 49 8.60 6.60 15.97
CA GLY A 49 7.93 6.26 17.23
C GLY A 49 6.43 6.58 17.26
N ILE A 50 5.82 6.91 16.12
CA ILE A 50 4.40 7.29 16.02
C ILE A 50 3.50 6.10 16.38
N PHE A 51 3.78 4.89 15.88
CA PHE A 51 3.00 3.70 16.22
C PHE A 51 3.06 3.38 17.72
N LYS A 52 4.25 3.50 18.32
CA LYS A 52 4.41 3.33 19.76
C LYS A 52 3.61 4.35 20.57
N LYS A 53 3.59 5.62 20.14
CA LYS A 53 2.76 6.69 20.74
C LYS A 53 1.27 6.33 20.72
N HIS A 54 0.80 5.65 19.68
CA HIS A 54 -0.58 5.17 19.52
C HIS A 54 -0.81 3.78 20.12
N ASN A 55 0.06 3.30 20.99
CA ASN A 55 -0.08 2.02 21.71
C ASN A 55 -0.26 0.80 20.78
N VAL A 56 0.46 0.77 19.66
CA VAL A 56 0.55 -0.38 18.76
C VAL A 56 1.99 -0.59 18.31
N ASN A 57 2.45 -1.84 18.27
CA ASN A 57 3.71 -2.21 17.65
C ASN A 57 3.46 -2.72 16.23
N VAL A 58 4.43 -2.54 15.35
CA VAL A 58 4.37 -3.06 13.99
C VAL A 58 5.60 -3.94 13.71
N GLU A 59 5.38 -5.07 13.07
CA GLU A 59 6.42 -5.96 12.55
C GLU A 59 6.25 -6.01 11.04
N LEU A 60 7.22 -5.45 10.30
CA LEU A 60 7.13 -5.29 8.85
C LEU A 60 7.83 -6.45 8.15
N LEU A 61 7.11 -7.15 7.28
CA LEU A 61 7.64 -8.19 6.40
C LEU A 61 7.50 -7.73 4.96
N PHE A 62 8.64 -7.60 4.29
CA PHE A 62 8.69 -7.16 2.90
C PHE A 62 8.51 -8.36 1.98
N THR A 63 7.57 -8.24 1.03
CA THR A 63 7.25 -9.28 0.05
C THR A 63 7.67 -8.86 -1.36
N GLY A 64 7.68 -9.80 -2.30
CA GLY A 64 8.03 -9.54 -3.70
C GLY A 64 6.95 -8.79 -4.49
N GLY A 65 5.79 -8.50 -3.87
CA GLY A 65 4.70 -7.74 -4.49
C GLY A 65 3.34 -8.03 -3.85
N GLY A 66 2.30 -7.32 -4.34
CA GLY A 66 0.96 -7.36 -3.74
C GLY A 66 0.31 -8.75 -3.72
N ALA A 67 0.58 -9.62 -4.68
CA ALA A 67 0.00 -10.97 -4.69
C ALA A 67 0.56 -11.84 -3.55
N GLU A 68 1.87 -11.76 -3.27
CA GLU A 68 2.49 -12.45 -2.15
C GLU A 68 1.98 -11.90 -0.81
N ALA A 69 1.89 -10.57 -0.68
CA ALA A 69 1.33 -9.92 0.50
C ALA A 69 -0.12 -10.39 0.77
N GLN A 70 -0.96 -10.47 -0.24
CA GLN A 70 -2.33 -10.99 -0.14
C GLN A 70 -2.36 -12.48 0.26
N GLY A 71 -1.49 -13.29 -0.32
CA GLY A 71 -1.33 -14.70 0.02
C GLY A 71 -1.01 -14.93 1.50
N ALA A 72 -0.13 -14.09 2.08
CA ALA A 72 0.23 -14.14 3.49
C ALA A 72 -0.95 -13.83 4.43
N ILE A 73 -1.89 -12.97 3.99
CA ILE A 73 -3.12 -12.69 4.75
C ILE A 73 -4.11 -13.84 4.65
N ILE A 74 -4.30 -14.38 3.46
CA ILE A 74 -5.25 -15.50 3.24
C ILE A 74 -4.80 -16.74 4.01
N SER A 75 -3.49 -17.01 4.07
CA SER A 75 -2.92 -18.13 4.84
C SER A 75 -2.88 -17.90 6.36
N GLY A 76 -3.18 -16.69 6.83
CA GLY A 76 -3.11 -16.32 8.26
C GLY A 76 -1.68 -16.16 8.81
N GLN A 77 -0.66 -16.09 7.95
CA GLN A 77 0.73 -15.88 8.36
C GLN A 77 0.98 -14.48 8.89
N LEU A 78 0.29 -13.49 8.33
CA LEU A 78 0.40 -12.08 8.69
C LEU A 78 -0.99 -11.50 9.01
N ASP A 79 -1.01 -10.41 9.78
CA ASP A 79 -2.25 -9.80 10.25
C ASP A 79 -2.90 -8.92 9.18
N MET A 80 -2.10 -8.20 8.42
CA MET A 80 -2.58 -7.26 7.41
C MET A 80 -1.58 -7.08 6.26
N ALA A 81 -2.09 -6.63 5.11
CA ALA A 81 -1.29 -6.21 3.98
C ALA A 81 -1.63 -4.76 3.62
N VAL A 82 -0.60 -3.97 3.36
CA VAL A 82 -0.75 -2.58 2.92
C VAL A 82 -0.56 -2.46 1.41
N SER A 83 -1.10 -1.40 0.82
CA SER A 83 -0.84 -1.01 -0.58
C SER A 83 -1.10 -2.12 -1.61
N VAL A 84 -2.18 -2.89 -1.44
CA VAL A 84 -2.57 -3.95 -2.38
C VAL A 84 -3.63 -3.45 -3.37
N GLY A 85 -3.60 -3.98 -4.59
CA GLY A 85 -4.54 -3.59 -5.65
C GLY A 85 -6.00 -3.89 -5.26
N VAL A 86 -6.87 -2.89 -5.31
CA VAL A 86 -8.27 -3.02 -4.90
C VAL A 86 -9.02 -4.06 -5.74
N SER A 87 -8.82 -4.09 -7.06
CA SER A 87 -9.48 -5.05 -7.96
C SER A 87 -9.16 -6.51 -7.60
N THR A 88 -7.94 -6.77 -7.11
CA THR A 88 -7.57 -8.13 -6.67
C THR A 88 -8.25 -8.50 -5.35
N VAL A 89 -8.35 -7.56 -4.40
CA VAL A 89 -9.07 -7.81 -3.14
C VAL A 89 -10.55 -8.11 -3.41
N LEU A 90 -11.18 -7.35 -4.34
CA LEU A 90 -12.53 -7.62 -4.82
C LEU A 90 -12.64 -9.02 -5.44
N GLY A 91 -11.67 -9.39 -6.28
CA GLY A 91 -11.61 -10.71 -6.90
C GLY A 91 -11.46 -11.88 -5.90
N ILE A 92 -10.67 -11.69 -4.84
CA ILE A 92 -10.53 -12.66 -3.75
C ILE A 92 -11.85 -12.81 -3.00
N TYR A 93 -12.45 -11.68 -2.61
CA TYR A 93 -13.72 -11.69 -1.88
C TYR A 93 -14.85 -12.30 -2.69
N SER A 94 -14.98 -11.98 -3.98
CA SER A 94 -16.01 -12.53 -4.87
C SER A 94 -15.96 -14.06 -5.01
N LYS A 95 -14.79 -14.65 -4.74
CA LYS A 95 -14.57 -16.11 -4.71
C LYS A 95 -14.72 -16.72 -3.32
N GLY A 96 -15.24 -15.97 -2.35
CA GLY A 96 -15.48 -16.42 -0.97
C GLY A 96 -14.27 -16.28 -0.05
N GLY A 97 -13.22 -15.57 -0.46
CA GLY A 97 -12.07 -15.30 0.42
C GLY A 97 -12.48 -14.45 1.63
N PRO A 98 -12.07 -14.82 2.86
CA PRO A 98 -12.51 -14.17 4.10
C PRO A 98 -11.74 -12.85 4.37
N VAL A 99 -11.61 -12.02 3.36
CA VAL A 99 -10.84 -10.76 3.43
C VAL A 99 -11.73 -9.56 3.76
N ARG A 100 -11.13 -8.53 4.35
CA ARG A 100 -11.75 -7.23 4.65
C ARG A 100 -10.82 -6.12 4.23
N ILE A 101 -11.39 -5.03 3.72
CA ILE A 101 -10.70 -3.75 3.49
C ILE A 101 -10.97 -2.87 4.72
N PHE A 102 -9.91 -2.50 5.44
CA PHE A 102 -10.05 -1.65 6.62
C PHE A 102 -9.59 -0.21 6.38
N SER A 103 -8.95 0.05 5.24
CA SER A 103 -8.50 1.38 4.83
C SER A 103 -8.36 1.45 3.31
N ALA A 104 -8.73 2.57 2.71
CA ALA A 104 -8.21 2.96 1.41
C ALA A 104 -6.71 3.29 1.54
N GLU A 105 -6.03 3.55 0.42
CA GLU A 105 -4.60 3.86 0.48
C GLU A 105 -4.24 4.84 -0.64
N THR A 106 -4.01 4.40 -1.88
CA THR A 106 -3.60 5.28 -2.98
C THR A 106 -4.76 5.59 -3.92
N THR A 107 -4.86 6.88 -4.28
CA THR A 107 -5.81 7.40 -5.27
C THR A 107 -5.04 7.96 -6.47
N GLY A 108 -5.48 7.63 -7.70
CA GLY A 108 -4.93 8.17 -8.94
C GLY A 108 -3.57 7.62 -9.37
N GLN A 109 -2.90 6.84 -8.57
CA GLN A 109 -1.64 6.11 -8.83
C GLN A 109 -0.50 6.98 -9.43
N PRO A 110 -0.12 8.11 -8.80
CA PRO A 110 0.90 9.02 -9.34
C PRO A 110 2.32 8.45 -9.32
N ASP A 111 2.54 7.38 -8.58
CA ASP A 111 3.83 6.74 -8.34
C ASP A 111 4.32 5.85 -9.48
N ILE A 112 3.42 5.27 -10.28
CA ILE A 112 3.76 4.31 -11.34
C ILE A 112 4.03 5.00 -12.68
N TYR A 113 5.06 4.49 -13.36
CA TYR A 113 5.41 4.91 -14.72
C TYR A 113 6.01 3.77 -15.53
N TRP A 114 6.02 3.93 -16.86
CA TRP A 114 6.71 3.04 -17.79
C TRP A 114 7.84 3.79 -18.48
N PHE A 115 8.95 3.09 -18.67
CA PHE A 115 10.15 3.64 -19.26
C PHE A 115 10.77 2.70 -20.28
N VAL A 116 11.56 3.27 -21.15
CA VAL A 116 12.41 2.58 -22.13
C VAL A 116 13.84 3.09 -21.98
N LEU A 117 14.82 2.35 -22.48
CA LEU A 117 16.21 2.85 -22.60
C LEU A 117 16.25 4.12 -23.47
N ALA A 118 17.14 5.06 -23.17
CA ALA A 118 17.26 6.31 -23.90
C ALA A 118 17.51 6.10 -25.40
N GLN A 119 18.31 5.07 -25.75
CA GLN A 119 18.61 4.68 -27.14
C GLN A 119 17.50 3.85 -27.80
N SER A 120 16.44 3.44 -27.09
CA SER A 120 15.34 2.68 -27.66
C SER A 120 14.70 3.41 -28.86
N PRO A 121 14.31 2.69 -29.93
CA PRO A 121 13.54 3.26 -31.01
C PRO A 121 12.12 3.67 -30.59
N VAL A 122 11.61 3.12 -29.49
CA VAL A 122 10.29 3.46 -28.91
C VAL A 122 10.34 4.89 -28.38
N LYS A 123 9.54 5.80 -28.95
CA LYS A 123 9.46 7.21 -28.53
C LYS A 123 8.13 7.54 -27.87
N THR A 124 7.08 6.82 -28.24
CA THR A 124 5.70 7.00 -27.79
C THR A 124 5.07 5.67 -27.41
N ILE A 125 3.91 5.70 -26.76
CA ILE A 125 3.11 4.50 -26.48
C ILE A 125 2.72 3.76 -27.76
N ALA A 126 2.43 4.48 -28.85
CA ALA A 126 2.04 3.88 -30.13
C ALA A 126 3.13 2.95 -30.71
N ASP A 127 4.39 3.27 -30.47
CA ASP A 127 5.54 2.47 -30.93
C ASP A 127 5.65 1.11 -30.22
N LEU A 128 4.84 0.88 -29.18
CA LEU A 128 4.79 -0.39 -28.44
C LEU A 128 3.82 -1.41 -29.07
N ALA A 129 3.15 -1.10 -30.17
CA ALA A 129 2.32 -2.08 -30.87
C ALA A 129 3.12 -3.35 -31.18
N GLY A 130 2.61 -4.52 -30.74
CA GLY A 130 3.27 -5.83 -30.85
C GLY A 130 4.49 -6.06 -29.95
N ARG A 131 4.93 -5.07 -29.16
CA ARG A 131 6.07 -5.13 -28.24
C ARG A 131 5.65 -5.47 -26.81
N THR A 132 6.61 -5.86 -25.99
CA THR A 132 6.40 -6.23 -24.58
C THR A 132 6.32 -5.00 -23.69
N MET A 133 5.33 -4.97 -22.78
CA MET A 133 5.16 -3.92 -21.79
C MET A 133 4.94 -4.53 -20.40
N GLY A 134 5.82 -4.17 -19.46
CA GLY A 134 5.92 -4.82 -18.16
C GLY A 134 4.83 -4.41 -17.18
N TYR A 135 4.47 -5.36 -16.32
CA TYR A 135 3.72 -5.15 -15.09
C TYR A 135 4.21 -6.15 -14.01
N SER A 136 3.81 -5.96 -12.76
CA SER A 136 4.29 -6.82 -11.67
C SER A 136 3.81 -8.27 -11.83
N VAL A 137 2.60 -8.55 -11.40
CA VAL A 137 1.94 -9.85 -11.48
C VAL A 137 0.47 -9.67 -11.85
N SER A 138 -0.16 -10.72 -12.38
CA SER A 138 -1.59 -10.68 -12.70
C SER A 138 -2.42 -10.25 -11.51
N GLY A 139 -3.28 -9.25 -11.70
CA GLY A 139 -4.14 -8.70 -10.66
C GLY A 139 -3.52 -7.59 -9.80
N SER A 140 -2.25 -7.25 -9.98
CA SER A 140 -1.64 -6.12 -9.29
C SER A 140 -2.18 -4.77 -9.79
N SER A 141 -1.97 -3.70 -9.02
CA SER A 141 -2.33 -2.34 -9.44
C SER A 141 -1.58 -1.90 -10.71
N SER A 142 -0.32 -2.32 -10.91
CA SER A 142 0.43 -2.06 -12.14
C SER A 142 -0.15 -2.81 -13.35
N HIS A 143 -0.73 -4.01 -13.14
CA HIS A 143 -1.43 -4.73 -14.22
C HIS A 143 -2.72 -4.01 -14.63
N ALA A 144 -3.55 -3.63 -13.65
CA ALA A 144 -4.78 -2.87 -13.93
C ALA A 144 -4.48 -1.55 -14.64
N ALA A 145 -3.47 -0.80 -14.16
CA ALA A 145 -3.05 0.44 -14.79
C ALA A 145 -2.53 0.23 -16.22
N LEU A 146 -1.74 -0.83 -16.47
CA LEU A 146 -1.27 -1.14 -17.82
C LEU A 146 -2.44 -1.42 -18.79
N LEU A 147 -3.39 -2.26 -18.35
CA LEU A 147 -4.57 -2.57 -19.19
C LEU A 147 -5.40 -1.32 -19.50
N ALA A 148 -5.60 -0.45 -18.48
CA ALA A 148 -6.31 0.82 -18.65
C ALA A 148 -5.56 1.77 -19.61
N LEU A 149 -4.22 1.85 -19.50
CA LEU A 149 -3.38 2.63 -20.41
C LEU A 149 -3.50 2.15 -21.86
N LEU A 150 -3.34 0.84 -22.08
CA LEU A 150 -3.42 0.27 -23.41
C LEU A 150 -4.81 0.46 -24.05
N ALA A 151 -5.87 0.35 -23.26
CA ALA A 151 -7.24 0.63 -23.70
C ALA A 151 -7.43 2.12 -24.05
N GLN A 152 -6.92 3.04 -23.23
CA GLN A 152 -6.98 4.49 -23.46
C GLN A 152 -6.25 4.87 -24.77
N GLU A 153 -5.04 4.37 -24.95
CA GLU A 153 -4.17 4.70 -26.09
C GLU A 153 -4.50 3.87 -27.35
N LYS A 154 -5.36 2.84 -27.21
CA LYS A 154 -5.74 1.90 -28.30
C LYS A 154 -4.51 1.21 -28.92
N VAL A 155 -3.57 0.80 -28.07
CA VAL A 155 -2.33 0.14 -28.49
C VAL A 155 -2.38 -1.33 -28.13
N ASP A 156 -2.10 -2.20 -29.12
CA ASP A 156 -1.98 -3.65 -28.94
C ASP A 156 -0.53 -4.03 -28.58
N ALA A 157 -0.08 -3.59 -27.39
CA ALA A 157 1.15 -4.08 -26.81
C ALA A 157 0.93 -5.43 -26.12
N LYS A 158 2.00 -6.15 -25.78
CA LYS A 158 1.97 -7.44 -25.10
C LYS A 158 2.20 -7.25 -23.59
N PRO A 159 1.17 -7.23 -22.73
CA PRO A 159 1.34 -7.18 -21.28
C PRO A 159 2.19 -8.37 -20.82
N THR A 160 3.29 -8.10 -20.10
CA THR A 160 4.26 -9.11 -19.71
C THR A 160 4.53 -9.04 -18.22
N PRO A 161 4.26 -10.11 -17.43
CA PRO A 161 4.59 -10.14 -16.01
C PRO A 161 6.10 -10.22 -15.80
N VAL A 162 6.66 -9.28 -15.06
CA VAL A 162 8.11 -9.18 -14.81
C VAL A 162 8.46 -9.20 -13.32
N GLY A 163 7.47 -9.47 -12.47
CA GLY A 163 7.65 -9.49 -11.02
C GLY A 163 7.63 -8.10 -10.38
N GLY A 164 8.24 -7.98 -9.22
CA GLY A 164 8.33 -6.73 -8.46
C GLY A 164 9.12 -5.64 -9.20
N VAL A 165 9.20 -4.47 -8.59
CA VAL A 165 9.81 -3.27 -9.19
C VAL A 165 11.29 -3.46 -9.54
N THR A 166 12.06 -4.12 -8.66
CA THR A 166 13.49 -4.34 -8.90
C THR A 166 13.76 -5.26 -10.09
N PRO A 167 13.12 -6.46 -10.20
CA PRO A 167 13.22 -7.28 -11.40
C PRO A 167 12.78 -6.54 -12.67
N SER A 168 11.67 -5.78 -12.62
CA SER A 168 11.18 -5.00 -13.75
C SER A 168 12.21 -3.95 -14.19
N PHE A 169 12.75 -3.19 -13.25
CA PHE A 169 13.73 -2.17 -13.54
C PHE A 169 14.99 -2.77 -14.18
N THR A 170 15.47 -3.90 -13.65
CA THR A 170 16.61 -4.64 -14.23
C THR A 170 16.31 -5.12 -15.65
N ALA A 171 15.13 -5.71 -15.90
CA ALA A 171 14.73 -6.18 -17.21
C ALA A 171 14.66 -5.02 -18.24
N GLY A 172 14.18 -3.84 -17.81
CA GLY A 172 14.18 -2.63 -18.64
C GLY A 172 15.59 -2.14 -18.93
N MET A 173 16.47 -2.08 -17.94
CA MET A 173 17.84 -1.62 -18.08
C MET A 173 18.72 -2.55 -18.93
N THR A 174 18.38 -3.83 -18.99
CA THR A 174 19.10 -4.84 -19.79
C THR A 174 18.47 -5.07 -21.17
N GLY A 175 17.32 -4.42 -21.48
CA GLY A 175 16.61 -4.61 -22.74
C GLY A 175 15.90 -5.95 -22.88
N GLN A 176 15.69 -6.69 -21.78
CA GLN A 176 14.92 -7.94 -21.77
C GLN A 176 13.42 -7.71 -22.00
N ILE A 177 12.95 -6.49 -21.80
CA ILE A 177 11.59 -6.05 -22.07
C ILE A 177 11.65 -4.72 -22.81
N ASP A 178 10.72 -4.47 -23.75
CA ASP A 178 10.74 -3.25 -24.56
C ASP A 178 10.40 -2.01 -23.73
N ALA A 179 9.39 -2.10 -22.85
CA ALA A 179 9.05 -1.07 -21.88
C ALA A 179 8.83 -1.68 -20.48
N ALA A 180 9.60 -1.24 -19.50
CA ALA A 180 9.51 -1.70 -18.14
C ALA A 180 8.65 -0.76 -17.29
N TRP A 181 7.96 -1.29 -16.27
CA TRP A 181 7.28 -0.49 -15.27
C TRP A 181 8.22 -0.20 -14.10
N SER A 182 7.99 0.91 -13.43
CA SER A 182 8.67 1.28 -12.20
C SER A 182 7.76 2.11 -11.30
N THR A 183 8.21 2.33 -10.07
CA THR A 183 7.54 3.23 -9.11
C THR A 183 8.55 4.20 -8.51
N ILE A 184 8.10 5.41 -8.23
CA ILE A 184 8.89 6.45 -7.57
C ILE A 184 9.31 5.97 -6.16
N PRO A 185 10.60 6.11 -5.77
CA PRO A 185 11.68 6.89 -6.41
C PRO A 185 12.60 6.09 -7.33
N ILE A 186 12.36 4.79 -7.52
CA ILE A 186 13.24 3.89 -8.30
C ILE A 186 13.31 4.39 -9.74
N GLY A 187 14.53 4.58 -10.26
CA GLY A 187 14.79 5.05 -11.63
C GLY A 187 14.79 6.57 -11.80
N LEU A 188 14.50 7.38 -10.77
CA LEU A 188 14.59 8.84 -10.89
C LEU A 188 16.00 9.31 -11.24
N LYS A 189 17.04 8.67 -10.68
CA LYS A 189 18.43 8.93 -11.04
C LYS A 189 18.68 8.68 -12.52
N GLU A 190 18.22 7.56 -13.03
CA GLU A 190 18.39 7.17 -14.43
C GLU A 190 17.63 8.09 -15.39
N ILE A 191 16.50 8.62 -14.96
CA ILE A 191 15.75 9.65 -15.69
C ILE A 191 16.55 10.96 -15.72
N ASP A 192 17.03 11.42 -14.57
CA ASP A 192 17.83 12.67 -14.45
C ASP A 192 19.13 12.59 -15.27
N GLU A 193 19.77 11.42 -15.32
CA GLU A 193 20.98 11.14 -16.10
C GLU A 193 20.70 10.91 -17.61
N GLY A 194 19.44 10.92 -18.02
CA GLY A 194 19.06 10.68 -19.42
C GLY A 194 19.35 9.26 -19.93
N ARG A 195 19.52 8.27 -19.05
CA ARG A 195 19.76 6.87 -19.39
C ARG A 195 18.48 6.13 -19.80
N VAL A 196 17.35 6.60 -19.30
CA VAL A 196 16.01 6.10 -19.63
C VAL A 196 15.08 7.25 -19.99
N ARG A 197 14.04 6.94 -20.74
CA ARG A 197 12.95 7.86 -21.08
C ARG A 197 11.63 7.31 -20.57
N VAL A 198 10.91 8.13 -19.81
CA VAL A 198 9.51 7.84 -19.43
C VAL A 198 8.64 8.02 -20.66
N ILE A 199 7.82 7.01 -20.97
CA ILE A 199 6.89 7.01 -22.09
C ILE A 199 5.42 7.06 -21.68
N ALA A 200 5.12 6.73 -20.42
CA ALA A 200 3.79 6.85 -19.84
C ALA A 200 3.85 6.94 -18.31
N ARG A 201 2.87 7.60 -17.74
CA ARG A 201 2.64 7.67 -16.27
C ARG A 201 1.22 7.20 -15.98
N ALA A 202 1.04 6.46 -14.91
CA ALA A 202 -0.31 6.02 -14.51
C ALA A 202 -1.21 7.21 -14.10
N ALA A 203 -0.61 8.31 -13.64
CA ALA A 203 -1.34 9.57 -13.37
C ALA A 203 -2.06 10.16 -14.61
N ASP A 204 -1.59 9.83 -15.81
CA ASP A 204 -2.16 10.34 -17.07
C ASP A 204 -3.33 9.47 -17.56
N ILE A 205 -3.61 8.35 -16.91
CA ILE A 205 -4.70 7.44 -17.25
C ILE A 205 -6.01 8.01 -16.70
N LYS A 206 -6.87 8.49 -17.59
CA LYS A 206 -8.13 9.19 -17.24
C LYS A 206 -9.03 8.37 -16.33
N SER A 207 -9.15 7.06 -16.58
CA SER A 207 -10.01 6.18 -15.78
C SER A 207 -9.50 5.95 -14.36
N LEU A 208 -8.24 6.26 -14.06
CA LEU A 208 -7.65 6.13 -12.72
C LEU A 208 -7.66 7.45 -11.92
N GLN A 209 -7.83 8.58 -12.60
CA GLN A 209 -7.83 9.90 -11.94
C GLN A 209 -8.96 10.00 -10.91
N GLY A 210 -8.59 10.36 -9.69
CA GLY A 210 -9.54 10.49 -8.57
C GLY A 210 -10.09 9.18 -8.02
N ARG A 211 -9.74 8.01 -8.60
CA ARG A 211 -10.17 6.68 -8.13
C ARG A 211 -9.16 6.05 -7.17
N THR A 212 -9.67 5.33 -6.19
CA THR A 212 -8.83 4.47 -5.34
C THR A 212 -8.31 3.29 -6.15
N VAL A 213 -7.00 3.08 -6.12
CA VAL A 213 -6.33 1.99 -6.83
C VAL A 213 -5.69 0.96 -5.92
N ARG A 214 -5.36 1.37 -4.68
CA ARG A 214 -4.82 0.49 -3.64
C ARG A 214 -5.57 0.67 -2.34
N VAL A 215 -5.60 -0.40 -1.55
CA VAL A 215 -6.25 -0.49 -0.24
C VAL A 215 -5.36 -1.26 0.74
N ASN A 216 -5.66 -1.14 2.02
CA ASN A 216 -5.10 -1.98 3.06
C ASN A 216 -6.11 -3.04 3.45
N MET A 217 -5.67 -4.29 3.53
CA MET A 217 -6.54 -5.44 3.76
C MET A 217 -6.08 -6.32 4.93
N THR A 218 -7.03 -7.06 5.48
CA THR A 218 -6.83 -8.07 6.52
C THR A 218 -7.81 -9.23 6.32
N SER A 219 -7.74 -10.27 7.16
CA SER A 219 -8.79 -11.27 7.23
C SER A 219 -9.93 -10.85 8.17
N ALA A 220 -11.15 -11.35 7.95
CA ALA A 220 -12.28 -11.09 8.82
C ALA A 220 -11.99 -11.47 10.29
N ALA A 221 -11.41 -12.65 10.50
CA ALA A 221 -11.08 -13.16 11.83
C ALA A 221 -10.00 -12.30 12.54
N THR A 222 -8.98 -11.85 11.79
CA THR A 222 -7.93 -11.01 12.36
C THR A 222 -8.47 -9.63 12.75
N LEU A 223 -9.31 -9.03 11.89
CA LEU A 223 -9.91 -7.72 12.17
C LEU A 223 -10.80 -7.76 13.43
N GLU A 224 -11.60 -8.79 13.57
CA GLU A 224 -12.45 -8.99 14.75
C GLU A 224 -11.60 -9.18 16.02
N LYS A 225 -10.61 -10.07 15.94
CA LYS A 225 -9.74 -10.41 17.09
C LYS A 225 -8.89 -9.23 17.56
N LYS A 226 -8.37 -8.40 16.64
CA LYS A 226 -7.39 -7.33 16.92
C LYS A 226 -7.98 -5.93 16.68
N LYS A 227 -9.29 -5.75 16.78
CA LYS A 227 -9.97 -4.50 16.41
C LYS A 227 -9.32 -3.24 17.03
N ALA A 228 -8.99 -3.28 18.31
CA ALA A 228 -8.37 -2.14 18.99
C ALA A 228 -6.99 -1.81 18.42
N ALA A 229 -6.18 -2.82 18.07
CA ALA A 229 -4.88 -2.60 17.43
C ALA A 229 -5.02 -2.00 16.02
N PHE A 230 -6.04 -2.40 15.25
CA PHE A 230 -6.34 -1.77 13.95
C PHE A 230 -6.79 -0.31 14.10
N ASP A 231 -7.63 0.00 15.10
CA ASP A 231 -8.04 1.39 15.37
C ASP A 231 -6.82 2.26 15.73
N ASN A 232 -5.93 1.75 16.59
CA ASN A 232 -4.67 2.42 16.97
C ASN A 232 -3.73 2.57 15.78
N TYR A 233 -3.58 1.52 14.97
CA TYR A 233 -2.78 1.55 13.75
C TYR A 233 -3.28 2.62 12.79
N MET A 234 -4.58 2.72 12.54
CA MET A 234 -5.13 3.72 11.63
C MET A 234 -4.95 5.15 12.14
N ALA A 235 -4.99 5.37 13.45
CA ALA A 235 -4.67 6.68 14.03
C ALA A 235 -3.20 7.04 13.79
N ALA A 236 -2.29 6.10 14.05
CA ALA A 236 -0.85 6.25 13.80
C ALA A 236 -0.53 6.41 12.32
N TYR A 237 -1.18 5.64 11.45
CA TYR A 237 -1.00 5.67 10.00
C TYR A 237 -1.32 7.06 9.43
N LYS A 238 -2.44 7.64 9.86
CA LYS A 238 -2.84 9.00 9.44
C LYS A 238 -1.86 10.06 9.95
N GLU A 239 -1.46 10.00 11.23
CA GLU A 239 -0.44 10.90 11.78
C GLU A 239 0.90 10.75 11.02
N THR A 240 1.25 9.54 10.62
CA THR A 240 2.47 9.30 9.84
C THR A 240 2.38 9.94 8.46
N ILE A 241 1.24 9.87 7.78
CA ILE A 241 1.05 10.56 6.50
C ILE A 241 1.23 12.08 6.69
N GLU A 242 0.63 12.68 7.74
CA GLU A 242 0.88 14.10 8.04
C GLU A 242 2.36 14.39 8.25
N TYR A 243 3.04 13.57 9.05
CA TYR A 243 4.48 13.69 9.33
C TYR A 243 5.31 13.60 8.04
N MET A 244 5.00 12.67 7.14
CA MET A 244 5.70 12.47 5.87
C MET A 244 5.69 13.72 4.97
N TYR A 245 4.63 14.53 5.03
CA TYR A 245 4.49 15.72 4.20
C TYR A 245 4.80 17.03 4.92
N SER A 246 4.99 17.02 6.23
CA SER A 246 5.26 18.23 7.03
C SER A 246 6.66 18.29 7.63
N SER A 247 7.35 17.15 7.80
CA SER A 247 8.64 17.09 8.47
C SER A 247 9.80 16.78 7.52
N PRO A 248 10.86 17.60 7.51
CA PRO A 248 12.09 17.29 6.78
C PRO A 248 12.75 15.97 7.23
N GLU A 249 12.61 15.60 8.50
CA GLU A 249 13.17 14.37 9.07
C GLU A 249 12.53 13.12 8.46
N ALA A 250 11.25 13.20 8.06
CA ALA A 250 10.58 12.12 7.34
C ALA A 250 11.25 11.85 5.99
N LEU A 251 11.69 12.88 5.28
CA LEU A 251 12.41 12.74 4.01
C LEU A 251 13.81 12.16 4.21
N VAL A 252 14.50 12.50 5.30
CA VAL A 252 15.78 11.89 5.66
C VAL A 252 15.58 10.40 5.93
N THR A 253 14.61 10.06 6.78
CA THR A 253 14.26 8.67 7.07
C THR A 253 13.88 7.90 5.79
N PHE A 254 13.09 8.51 4.92
CA PHE A 254 12.73 7.89 3.64
C PHE A 254 13.94 7.68 2.72
N ALA A 255 14.86 8.65 2.63
CA ALA A 255 16.08 8.53 1.83
C ALA A 255 16.92 7.30 2.25
N GLU A 256 16.99 7.03 3.57
CA GLU A 256 17.67 5.85 4.11
C GLU A 256 16.91 4.55 3.76
N ILE A 257 15.58 4.53 3.92
CA ILE A 257 14.73 3.37 3.61
C ILE A 257 14.85 3.00 2.12
N ALA A 258 14.70 4.00 1.26
CA ALA A 258 14.73 3.84 -0.19
C ALA A 258 16.14 3.71 -0.77
N LYS A 259 17.19 4.00 0.05
CA LYS A 259 18.60 4.03 -0.36
C LYS A 259 18.85 5.00 -1.53
N VAL A 260 18.25 6.18 -1.44
CA VAL A 260 18.40 7.24 -2.44
C VAL A 260 19.05 8.49 -1.80
N PRO A 261 19.67 9.36 -2.58
CA PRO A 261 20.12 10.66 -2.08
C PRO A 261 18.95 11.49 -1.50
N LEU A 262 19.21 12.28 -0.46
CA LEU A 262 18.19 13.16 0.12
C LEU A 262 17.58 14.11 -0.93
N SER A 263 18.36 14.58 -1.88
CA SER A 263 17.88 15.42 -2.99
C SER A 263 16.84 14.73 -3.89
N VAL A 264 16.89 13.41 -3.97
CA VAL A 264 15.84 12.60 -4.65
C VAL A 264 14.61 12.51 -3.75
N ALA A 265 14.77 12.19 -2.46
CA ALA A 265 13.66 12.11 -1.51
C ALA A 265 12.88 13.43 -1.44
N GLN A 266 13.56 14.57 -1.48
CA GLN A 266 12.94 15.91 -1.46
C GLN A 266 12.02 16.21 -2.67
N LYS A 267 12.19 15.50 -3.79
CA LYS A 267 11.30 15.63 -4.96
C LYS A 267 9.97 14.89 -4.80
N ILE A 268 9.92 13.89 -3.91
CA ILE A 268 8.80 12.94 -3.84
C ILE A 268 7.46 13.61 -3.50
N PRO A 269 7.35 14.51 -2.49
CA PRO A 269 6.07 15.15 -2.18
C PRO A 269 5.46 15.94 -3.36
N GLY A 270 6.29 16.44 -4.27
CA GLY A 270 5.84 17.09 -5.51
C GLY A 270 5.39 16.12 -6.60
N LEU A 271 5.90 14.88 -6.58
CA LEU A 271 5.57 13.84 -7.55
C LEU A 271 4.39 12.96 -7.08
N VAL A 272 4.30 12.73 -5.78
CA VAL A 272 3.20 12.00 -5.13
C VAL A 272 2.57 12.94 -4.12
N PRO A 273 1.52 13.67 -4.50
CA PRO A 273 0.88 14.65 -3.60
C PRO A 273 0.19 13.95 -2.44
N LYS A 274 0.09 14.61 -1.29
CA LYS A 274 -0.55 14.06 -0.09
C LYS A 274 -1.97 13.56 -0.34
N SER A 275 -2.73 14.25 -1.21
CA SER A 275 -4.09 13.85 -1.59
C SER A 275 -4.16 12.47 -2.27
N ALA A 276 -3.04 11.98 -2.80
CA ALA A 276 -2.98 10.62 -3.35
C ALA A 276 -2.94 9.55 -2.26
N LEU A 277 -2.47 9.87 -1.05
CA LEU A 277 -2.51 8.96 0.11
C LEU A 277 -3.76 9.26 0.95
N ASN A 278 -4.90 8.73 0.54
CA ASN A 278 -6.18 8.95 1.22
C ASN A 278 -6.66 7.66 1.90
N PRO A 279 -6.42 7.47 3.22
CA PRO A 279 -6.82 6.26 3.92
C PRO A 279 -8.30 6.21 4.31
N ASP A 280 -9.04 7.32 4.19
CA ASP A 280 -10.35 7.48 4.80
C ASP A 280 -11.52 6.99 3.95
N GLN A 281 -11.38 7.01 2.62
CA GLN A 281 -12.50 6.71 1.73
C GLN A 281 -12.05 6.05 0.43
N ILE A 282 -12.76 5.00 0.04
CA ILE A 282 -12.66 4.43 -1.30
C ILE A 282 -13.53 5.28 -2.24
N VAL A 283 -12.95 5.74 -3.33
CA VAL A 283 -13.62 6.53 -4.36
C VAL A 283 -13.71 5.74 -5.67
N GLY A 284 -14.88 5.78 -6.32
CA GLY A 284 -15.11 5.16 -7.61
C GLY A 284 -15.35 3.65 -7.55
N MET A 285 -16.01 3.14 -6.50
CA MET A 285 -16.21 1.69 -6.28
C MET A 285 -16.93 1.02 -7.45
N ASP A 286 -17.97 1.63 -8.00
CA ASP A 286 -18.72 1.06 -9.11
C ASP A 286 -17.85 0.95 -10.38
N ALA A 287 -17.06 1.97 -10.68
CA ALA A 287 -16.12 1.93 -11.79
C ALA A 287 -14.98 0.92 -11.58
N ILE A 288 -14.49 0.76 -10.34
CA ILE A 288 -13.50 -0.26 -9.97
C ILE A 288 -14.07 -1.66 -10.20
N MET A 289 -15.29 -1.92 -9.76
CA MET A 289 -15.96 -3.22 -9.97
C MET A 289 -16.21 -3.50 -11.46
N ALA A 290 -16.68 -2.50 -12.21
CA ALA A 290 -16.88 -2.64 -13.65
C ALA A 290 -15.58 -3.00 -14.37
N GLU A 291 -14.49 -2.32 -14.04
CA GLU A 291 -13.15 -2.62 -14.58
C GLU A 291 -12.66 -4.01 -14.18
N ALA A 292 -12.84 -4.41 -12.90
CA ALA A 292 -12.44 -5.72 -12.41
C ALA A 292 -13.20 -6.86 -13.13
N VAL A 293 -14.47 -6.64 -13.54
CA VAL A 293 -15.22 -7.58 -14.37
C VAL A 293 -14.69 -7.57 -15.82
N ALA A 294 -14.50 -6.40 -16.41
CA ALA A 294 -13.99 -6.27 -17.79
C ALA A 294 -12.58 -6.90 -17.95
N THR A 295 -11.75 -6.78 -16.94
CA THR A 295 -10.39 -7.37 -16.90
C THR A 295 -10.35 -8.79 -16.35
N LYS A 296 -11.52 -9.41 -16.07
CA LYS A 296 -11.67 -10.80 -15.62
C LYS A 296 -11.08 -11.09 -14.23
N PHE A 297 -10.92 -10.09 -13.38
CA PHE A 297 -10.58 -10.29 -11.96
C PHE A 297 -11.79 -10.78 -11.18
N MET A 298 -12.99 -10.39 -11.60
CA MET A 298 -14.26 -10.88 -11.08
C MET A 298 -15.14 -11.40 -12.23
N ALA A 299 -16.04 -12.33 -11.92
CA ALA A 299 -17.05 -12.83 -12.88
C ALA A 299 -18.25 -11.88 -13.01
N ALA A 300 -18.62 -11.21 -11.92
CA ALA A 300 -19.74 -10.28 -11.83
C ALA A 300 -19.50 -9.26 -10.71
N PRO A 301 -20.17 -8.08 -10.73
CA PRO A 301 -20.09 -7.10 -9.65
C PRO A 301 -20.57 -7.71 -8.31
N ILE A 302 -19.94 -7.26 -7.23
CA ILE A 302 -20.31 -7.64 -5.87
C ILE A 302 -21.59 -6.88 -5.47
N PRO A 303 -22.64 -7.55 -4.92
CA PRO A 303 -23.84 -6.87 -4.44
C PRO A 303 -23.55 -5.83 -3.36
N LYS A 304 -24.33 -4.75 -3.29
CA LYS A 304 -24.08 -3.60 -2.38
C LYS A 304 -24.01 -4.02 -0.90
N GLU A 305 -24.89 -4.94 -0.48
CA GLU A 305 -24.86 -5.48 0.89
C GLU A 305 -23.57 -6.24 1.21
N LYS A 306 -22.97 -6.87 0.21
CA LYS A 306 -21.68 -7.57 0.34
C LYS A 306 -20.48 -6.61 0.30
N ILE A 307 -20.63 -5.47 -0.36
CA ILE A 307 -19.62 -4.38 -0.25
C ILE A 307 -19.53 -3.87 1.18
N ALA A 308 -20.66 -3.68 1.86
CA ALA A 308 -20.68 -3.26 3.27
C ALA A 308 -20.03 -4.30 4.21
N GLU A 309 -20.11 -5.59 3.88
CA GLU A 309 -19.38 -6.65 4.58
C GLU A 309 -17.88 -6.60 4.31
N LEU A 310 -17.49 -6.39 3.05
CA LEU A 310 -16.07 -6.33 2.65
C LEU A 310 -15.37 -5.10 3.21
N VAL A 311 -16.01 -3.92 3.13
CA VAL A 311 -15.41 -2.63 3.49
C VAL A 311 -15.73 -2.28 4.93
N GLN A 312 -14.77 -2.50 5.82
CA GLN A 312 -14.86 -2.25 7.26
C GLN A 312 -14.17 -0.94 7.64
N MET A 313 -14.58 0.15 6.98
CA MET A 313 -14.10 1.51 7.18
C MET A 313 -15.18 2.39 7.82
N LYS A 314 -14.77 3.49 8.48
CA LYS A 314 -15.74 4.47 9.04
C LYS A 314 -16.57 5.13 7.94
N GLN A 315 -15.95 5.42 6.79
CA GLN A 315 -16.63 5.95 5.62
C GLN A 315 -16.84 4.82 4.60
N GLN A 316 -18.06 4.63 4.17
CA GLN A 316 -18.36 3.68 3.10
C GLN A 316 -17.86 4.21 1.75
N PRO A 317 -17.63 3.32 0.75
CA PRO A 317 -17.21 3.72 -0.58
C PRO A 317 -18.12 4.80 -1.19
N LYS A 318 -17.51 5.69 -1.97
CA LYS A 318 -18.18 6.75 -2.73
C LYS A 318 -17.93 6.52 -4.22
N ASP A 319 -18.94 6.79 -5.03
CA ASP A 319 -18.86 6.83 -6.49
C ASP A 319 -18.38 8.19 -7.00
#